data_1e9bd71784c44cb9d71470aaf69394c0
#
_entry.id   1e9bd71784c44cb9d71470aaf69394c0
#
_cell.length_a   1.000
_cell.length_b   1.000
_cell.length_c   1.000
_cell.angle_alpha   90.00
_cell.angle_beta   90.00
_cell.angle_gamma   90.00
#
_symmetry.space_group_name_H-M   'P 1'
#
loop_
_entity.id
_entity.type
_entity.pdbx_description
1 polymer ?
#
loop_
_entity_poly.entity_id
_entity_poly.type
_entity_poly.pdbx_seq_one_letter_code
_entity_poly.pdbx_strand_id
1 'polypeptide(L)'
;DRMARKAENLKHDYAATQKRDEFRLRGDLITANLYRMKSGEKVLHAENYYEDGCPTIDIPLDPLLSPQQNYKQYNKLKTAEFHLREQIEKAENERAYLESVLQELSQAETEQEFNEIRRELQETNYIRKSSGKKELKRAFAPRTFKTSSGLEVLVGRSNVQNDQLTKKADKRDYWFHTQHIHGSHVILRC
;
A
#
# COMPACT_ATOMS: atom_id res chain seq x y z
N ASP A 1 -13.54 1.36 6.98
CA ASP A 1 -14.24 0.30 6.26
C ASP A 1 -14.13 0.42 4.72
N ARG A 2 -14.31 1.64 4.16
CA ARG A 2 -14.17 1.88 2.71
C ARG A 2 -12.76 1.60 2.18
N MET A 3 -11.74 1.99 2.93
CA MET A 3 -10.34 1.80 2.53
C MET A 3 -9.93 0.33 2.60
N ALA A 4 -10.41 -0.39 3.61
CA ALA A 4 -10.19 -1.84 3.71
C ALA A 4 -10.75 -2.58 2.49
N ARG A 5 -11.99 -2.28 2.09
CA ARG A 5 -12.61 -2.86 0.87
C ARG A 5 -11.85 -2.49 -0.41
N LYS A 6 -11.37 -1.24 -0.51
CA LYS A 6 -10.56 -0.81 -1.66
C LYS A 6 -9.26 -1.62 -1.74
N ALA A 7 -8.55 -1.78 -0.63
CA ALA A 7 -7.32 -2.57 -0.59
C ALA A 7 -7.57 -4.05 -0.94
N GLU A 8 -8.65 -4.63 -0.47
CA GLU A 8 -9.03 -6.01 -0.78
C GLU A 8 -9.33 -6.20 -2.27
N ASN A 9 -10.12 -5.30 -2.86
CA ASN A 9 -10.41 -5.35 -4.30
C ASN A 9 -9.13 -5.22 -5.15
N LEU A 10 -8.22 -4.31 -4.78
CA LEU A 10 -6.94 -4.16 -5.47
C LEU A 10 -6.08 -5.43 -5.36
N LYS A 11 -6.08 -6.11 -4.22
CA LYS A 11 -5.38 -7.40 -4.03
C LYS A 11 -5.99 -8.52 -4.86
N HIS A 12 -7.32 -8.55 -4.96
CA HIS A 12 -8.01 -9.50 -5.83
C HIS A 12 -7.64 -9.27 -7.31
N ASP A 13 -7.67 -8.01 -7.77
CA ASP A 13 -7.28 -7.66 -9.13
C ASP A 13 -5.80 -7.97 -9.39
N TYR A 14 -4.94 -7.73 -8.42
CA TYR A 14 -3.51 -8.10 -8.49
C TYR A 14 -3.33 -9.61 -8.64
N ALA A 15 -4.06 -10.42 -7.89
CA ALA A 15 -4.00 -11.87 -8.02
C ALA A 15 -4.40 -12.35 -9.43
N ALA A 16 -5.36 -11.68 -10.08
CA ALA A 16 -5.75 -11.98 -11.45
C ALA A 16 -4.61 -11.70 -12.47
N THR A 17 -3.71 -10.77 -12.19
CA THR A 17 -2.57 -10.48 -13.07
C THR A 17 -1.51 -11.59 -13.09
N GLN A 18 -1.49 -12.46 -12.06
CA GLN A 18 -0.51 -13.55 -11.95
C GLN A 18 -0.71 -14.60 -13.07
N LYS A 19 -1.88 -14.64 -13.69
CA LYS A 19 -2.16 -15.52 -14.86
C LYS A 19 -1.49 -15.04 -16.14
N ARG A 20 -0.76 -13.93 -16.13
CA ARG A 20 -0.11 -13.37 -17.34
C ARG A 20 0.86 -14.35 -17.99
N ASP A 21 1.60 -15.12 -17.20
CA ASP A 21 2.63 -16.02 -17.72
C ASP A 21 2.02 -17.19 -18.54
N GLU A 22 0.75 -17.55 -18.25
CA GLU A 22 0.00 -18.49 -19.10
C GLU A 22 -0.20 -17.94 -20.52
N PHE A 23 -0.49 -16.65 -20.67
CA PHE A 23 -0.64 -16.03 -21.99
C PHE A 23 0.69 -15.97 -22.74
N ARG A 24 1.79 -15.70 -22.05
CA ARG A 24 3.12 -15.74 -22.63
C ARG A 24 3.44 -17.15 -23.11
N LEU A 25 3.29 -18.15 -22.24
CA LEU A 25 3.53 -19.55 -22.53
C LEU A 25 2.74 -20.00 -23.77
N ARG A 26 1.43 -19.69 -23.80
CA ARG A 26 0.59 -20.00 -24.98
C ARG A 26 1.09 -19.33 -26.24
N GLY A 27 1.44 -18.05 -26.17
CA GLY A 27 1.98 -17.29 -27.30
C GLY A 27 3.26 -17.92 -27.86
N ASP A 28 4.20 -18.28 -26.98
CA ASP A 28 5.48 -18.87 -27.33
C ASP A 28 5.30 -20.26 -27.95
N LEU A 29 4.50 -21.12 -27.31
CA LEU A 29 4.29 -22.49 -27.82
C LEU A 29 3.49 -22.53 -29.12
N ILE A 30 2.48 -21.68 -29.29
CA ILE A 30 1.76 -21.57 -30.58
C ILE A 30 2.72 -21.08 -31.65
N THR A 31 3.52 -20.05 -31.37
CA THR A 31 4.49 -19.50 -32.32
C THR A 31 5.52 -20.54 -32.76
N ALA A 32 6.08 -21.30 -31.82
CA ALA A 32 7.06 -22.35 -32.10
C ALA A 32 6.50 -23.50 -32.92
N ASN A 33 5.18 -23.71 -32.93
CA ASN A 33 4.53 -24.83 -33.57
C ASN A 33 3.69 -24.43 -34.83
N LEU A 34 3.70 -23.16 -35.24
CA LEU A 34 2.93 -22.66 -36.38
C LEU A 34 3.16 -23.48 -37.67
N TYR A 35 4.41 -23.94 -37.91
CA TYR A 35 4.80 -24.68 -39.10
C TYR A 35 4.10 -26.03 -39.24
N ARG A 36 3.63 -26.64 -38.15
CA ARG A 36 2.96 -27.96 -38.13
C ARG A 36 1.46 -27.90 -37.91
N MET A 37 0.93 -26.73 -37.55
CA MET A 37 -0.50 -26.53 -37.33
C MET A 37 -1.32 -26.63 -38.58
N LYS A 38 -2.47 -27.30 -38.48
CA LYS A 38 -3.42 -27.43 -39.58
C LYS A 38 -4.60 -26.49 -39.39
N SER A 39 -5.15 -26.03 -40.51
CA SER A 39 -6.37 -25.20 -40.46
C SER A 39 -7.53 -25.99 -39.85
N GLY A 40 -8.18 -25.38 -38.83
CA GLY A 40 -9.31 -25.98 -38.14
C GLY A 40 -8.98 -26.83 -36.91
N GLU A 41 -7.70 -26.93 -36.53
CA GLU A 41 -7.33 -27.55 -35.26
C GLU A 41 -7.88 -26.72 -34.07
N LYS A 42 -8.41 -27.42 -33.06
CA LYS A 42 -8.96 -26.80 -31.86
C LYS A 42 -8.02 -26.88 -30.66
N VAL A 43 -7.05 -27.78 -30.69
CA VAL A 43 -6.09 -28.01 -29.59
C VAL A 43 -4.72 -28.26 -30.21
N LEU A 44 -3.72 -27.59 -29.70
CA LEU A 44 -2.32 -27.82 -30.02
C LEU A 44 -1.69 -28.66 -28.90
N HIS A 45 -1.17 -29.83 -29.25
CA HIS A 45 -0.33 -30.63 -28.34
C HIS A 45 1.12 -30.18 -28.51
N ALA A 46 1.67 -29.48 -27.51
CA ALA A 46 3.01 -28.92 -27.59
C ALA A 46 3.86 -29.34 -26.39
N GLU A 47 5.14 -29.54 -26.59
CA GLU A 47 6.11 -29.75 -25.54
C GLU A 47 6.37 -28.41 -24.80
N ASN A 48 6.20 -28.41 -23.49
CA ASN A 48 6.49 -27.25 -22.67
C ASN A 48 7.98 -27.22 -22.30
N TYR A 49 8.78 -26.56 -23.11
CA TYR A 49 10.23 -26.44 -22.90
C TYR A 49 10.62 -25.48 -21.77
N TYR A 50 9.65 -24.88 -21.07
CA TYR A 50 9.89 -24.09 -19.85
C TYR A 50 9.89 -24.95 -18.58
N GLU A 51 9.45 -26.20 -18.64
CA GLU A 51 9.45 -27.14 -17.53
C GLU A 51 10.47 -28.26 -17.74
N ASP A 52 11.08 -28.69 -16.64
CA ASP A 52 12.01 -29.82 -16.68
C ASP A 52 11.31 -31.10 -17.19
N GLY A 53 11.97 -31.79 -18.13
CA GLY A 53 11.39 -32.96 -18.77
C GLY A 53 10.44 -32.66 -19.94
N CYS A 54 10.24 -31.40 -20.28
CA CYS A 54 9.46 -30.93 -21.44
C CYS A 54 8.09 -31.65 -21.58
N PRO A 55 7.22 -31.62 -20.55
CA PRO A 55 5.95 -32.33 -20.62
C PRO A 55 5.09 -31.82 -21.80
N THR A 56 4.37 -32.72 -22.42
CA THR A 56 3.39 -32.33 -23.45
C THR A 56 2.16 -31.75 -22.78
N ILE A 57 1.78 -30.54 -23.19
CA ILE A 57 0.58 -29.84 -22.71
C ILE A 57 -0.39 -29.56 -23.86
N ASP A 58 -1.67 -29.52 -23.52
CA ASP A 58 -2.74 -29.23 -24.45
C ASP A 58 -3.11 -27.74 -24.38
N ILE A 59 -2.93 -27.06 -25.51
CA ILE A 59 -3.23 -25.63 -25.64
C ILE A 59 -4.51 -25.49 -26.47
N PRO A 60 -5.62 -25.05 -25.86
CA PRO A 60 -6.82 -24.72 -26.63
C PRO A 60 -6.53 -23.59 -27.62
N LEU A 61 -6.84 -23.84 -28.89
CA LEU A 61 -6.70 -22.87 -29.97
C LEU A 61 -8.03 -22.08 -30.08
N ASP A 62 -8.02 -20.86 -29.59
CA ASP A 62 -9.12 -19.93 -29.77
C ASP A 62 -8.82 -19.08 -31.05
N PRO A 63 -9.71 -19.02 -32.03
CA PRO A 63 -9.54 -18.14 -33.19
C PRO A 63 -9.37 -16.66 -32.84
N LEU A 64 -9.86 -16.25 -31.67
CA LEU A 64 -9.74 -14.88 -31.13
C LEU A 64 -8.41 -14.66 -30.39
N LEU A 65 -7.67 -15.70 -30.04
CA LEU A 65 -6.43 -15.65 -29.28
C LEU A 65 -5.21 -16.08 -30.11
N SER A 66 -4.95 -15.37 -31.19
CA SER A 66 -3.70 -15.54 -31.96
C SER A 66 -2.47 -15.35 -31.04
N PRO A 67 -1.26 -15.82 -31.45
CA PRO A 67 -0.03 -15.56 -30.69
C PRO A 67 0.13 -14.08 -30.31
N GLN A 68 -0.13 -13.19 -31.26
CA GLN A 68 -0.05 -11.73 -31.04
C GLN A 68 -1.05 -11.24 -29.99
N GLN A 69 -2.26 -11.81 -29.96
CA GLN A 69 -3.26 -11.48 -28.94
C GLN A 69 -2.85 -12.00 -27.57
N ASN A 70 -2.24 -13.18 -27.49
CA ASN A 70 -1.68 -13.70 -26.24
C ASN A 70 -0.58 -12.77 -25.70
N TYR A 71 0.37 -12.32 -26.51
CA TYR A 71 1.38 -11.35 -26.11
C TYR A 71 0.79 -10.00 -25.72
N LYS A 72 -0.24 -9.54 -26.40
CA LYS A 72 -0.95 -8.32 -26.02
C LYS A 72 -1.60 -8.45 -24.64
N GLN A 73 -2.24 -9.58 -24.33
CA GLN A 73 -2.80 -9.84 -23.00
C GLN A 73 -1.70 -9.93 -21.92
N TYR A 74 -0.60 -10.64 -22.20
CA TYR A 74 0.55 -10.68 -21.32
C TYR A 74 1.05 -9.28 -20.97
N ASN A 75 1.29 -8.43 -21.96
CA ASN A 75 1.78 -7.07 -21.75
C ASN A 75 0.78 -6.20 -20.99
N LYS A 76 -0.53 -6.34 -21.28
CA LYS A 76 -1.60 -5.65 -20.56
C LYS A 76 -1.59 -6.02 -19.07
N LEU A 77 -1.53 -7.31 -18.75
CA LEU A 77 -1.51 -7.80 -17.38
C LEU A 77 -0.21 -7.41 -16.64
N LYS A 78 0.94 -7.45 -17.32
CA LYS A 78 2.23 -7.01 -16.79
C LYS A 78 2.21 -5.53 -16.39
N THR A 79 1.64 -4.68 -17.26
CA THR A 79 1.49 -3.24 -16.95
C THR A 79 0.50 -3.01 -15.81
N ALA A 80 -0.63 -3.75 -15.82
CA ALA A 80 -1.63 -3.68 -14.77
C ALA A 80 -1.06 -4.09 -13.41
N GLU A 81 -0.24 -5.15 -13.35
CA GLU A 81 0.43 -5.60 -12.12
C GLU A 81 1.27 -4.49 -11.49
N PHE A 82 2.09 -3.81 -12.30
CA PHE A 82 2.91 -2.70 -11.81
C PHE A 82 2.07 -1.60 -11.18
N HIS A 83 1.03 -1.14 -11.88
CA HIS A 83 0.14 -0.10 -11.36
C HIS A 83 -0.67 -0.53 -10.13
N LEU A 84 -1.13 -1.79 -10.10
CA LEU A 84 -1.87 -2.33 -8.95
C LEU A 84 -0.98 -2.42 -7.71
N ARG A 85 0.28 -2.81 -7.88
CA ARG A 85 1.25 -2.84 -6.77
C ARG A 85 1.42 -1.47 -6.12
N GLU A 86 1.62 -0.42 -6.94
CA GLU A 86 1.70 0.95 -6.43
C GLU A 86 0.41 1.41 -5.73
N GLN A 87 -0.76 1.02 -6.29
CA GLN A 87 -2.04 1.39 -5.70
C GLN A 87 -2.31 0.65 -4.39
N ILE A 88 -1.89 -0.61 -4.27
CA ILE A 88 -1.98 -1.39 -3.02
C ILE A 88 -1.14 -0.72 -1.94
N GLU A 89 0.13 -0.40 -2.23
CA GLU A 89 1.01 0.28 -1.29
C GLU A 89 0.42 1.61 -0.81
N LYS A 90 -0.08 2.43 -1.73
CA LYS A 90 -0.76 3.70 -1.39
C LYS A 90 -2.01 3.47 -0.52
N ALA A 91 -2.82 2.46 -0.84
CA ALA A 91 -4.03 2.17 -0.09
C ALA A 91 -3.72 1.62 1.32
N GLU A 92 -2.66 0.83 1.47
CA GLU A 92 -2.20 0.32 2.76
C GLU A 92 -1.63 1.43 3.63
N ASN A 93 -0.82 2.33 3.06
CA ASN A 93 -0.28 3.49 3.77
C ASN A 93 -1.40 4.45 4.21
N GLU A 94 -2.38 4.70 3.35
CA GLU A 94 -3.55 5.53 3.68
C GLU A 94 -4.41 4.89 4.78
N ARG A 95 -4.58 3.58 4.73
CA ARG A 95 -5.29 2.83 5.77
C ARG A 95 -4.56 2.93 7.11
N ALA A 96 -3.25 2.69 7.12
CA ALA A 96 -2.42 2.79 8.33
C ALA A 96 -2.49 4.19 8.94
N TYR A 97 -2.42 5.23 8.11
CA TYR A 97 -2.60 6.61 8.57
C TYR A 97 -3.97 6.84 9.22
N LEU A 98 -5.04 6.40 8.59
CA LEU A 98 -6.40 6.57 9.16
C LEU A 98 -6.60 5.76 10.45
N GLU A 99 -5.98 4.58 10.55
CA GLU A 99 -5.98 3.77 11.78
C GLU A 99 -5.24 4.50 12.91
N SER A 100 -4.10 5.17 12.63
CA SER A 100 -3.40 5.98 13.63
C SER A 100 -4.23 7.17 14.09
N VAL A 101 -4.90 7.87 13.18
CA VAL A 101 -5.80 8.99 13.51
C VAL A 101 -6.98 8.53 14.37
N LEU A 102 -7.56 7.37 14.08
CA LEU A 102 -8.63 6.79 14.89
C LEU A 102 -8.15 6.47 16.32
N GLN A 103 -6.94 5.97 16.46
CA GLN A 103 -6.35 5.71 17.77
C GLN A 103 -6.11 7.02 18.54
N GLU A 104 -5.53 8.03 17.91
CA GLU A 104 -5.35 9.35 18.52
C GLU A 104 -6.68 9.94 18.96
N LEU A 105 -7.71 9.84 18.11
CA LEU A 105 -9.06 10.31 18.43
C LEU A 105 -9.65 9.57 19.64
N SER A 106 -9.40 8.28 19.80
CA SER A 106 -9.87 7.48 20.94
C SER A 106 -9.16 7.82 22.25
N GLN A 107 -7.96 8.38 22.17
CA GLN A 107 -7.12 8.78 23.32
C GLN A 107 -7.23 10.27 23.66
N ALA A 108 -7.88 11.05 22.80
CA ALA A 108 -8.06 12.47 23.01
C ALA A 108 -9.06 12.72 24.15
N GLU A 109 -8.65 13.49 25.16
CA GLU A 109 -9.45 13.83 26.33
C GLU A 109 -9.83 15.31 26.38
N THR A 110 -9.09 16.16 25.65
CA THR A 110 -9.27 17.61 25.66
C THR A 110 -9.77 18.14 24.34
N GLU A 111 -10.57 19.22 24.39
CA GLU A 111 -11.02 19.92 23.18
C GLU A 111 -9.85 20.37 22.28
N GLN A 112 -8.73 20.64 22.89
CA GLN A 112 -7.51 21.06 22.21
C GLN A 112 -6.94 19.92 21.36
N GLU A 113 -6.89 18.70 21.88
CA GLU A 113 -6.43 17.50 21.15
C GLU A 113 -7.37 17.19 19.98
N PHE A 114 -8.68 17.29 20.18
CA PHE A 114 -9.66 17.15 19.10
C PHE A 114 -9.46 18.20 17.99
N ASN A 115 -9.14 19.44 18.35
CA ASN A 115 -8.90 20.50 17.38
C ASN A 115 -7.58 20.30 16.60
N GLU A 116 -6.55 19.71 17.21
CA GLU A 116 -5.32 19.34 16.51
C GLU A 116 -5.58 18.24 15.46
N ILE A 117 -6.26 17.17 15.85
CA ILE A 117 -6.63 16.08 14.93
C ILE A 117 -7.51 16.63 13.80
N ARG A 118 -8.47 17.49 14.11
CA ARG A 118 -9.31 18.14 13.08
C ARG A 118 -8.48 18.96 12.11
N ARG A 119 -7.50 19.71 12.59
CA ARG A 119 -6.59 20.49 11.75
C ARG A 119 -5.77 19.60 10.85
N GLU A 120 -5.18 18.54 11.38
CA GLU A 120 -4.42 17.55 10.60
C GLU A 120 -5.28 16.97 9.47
N LEU A 121 -6.51 16.55 9.76
CA LEU A 121 -7.44 16.05 8.76
C LEU A 121 -7.87 17.11 7.73
N GLN A 122 -7.88 18.39 8.09
CA GLN A 122 -8.13 19.50 7.15
C GLN A 122 -6.92 19.78 6.27
N GLU A 123 -5.72 19.71 6.80
CA GLU A 123 -4.47 19.92 6.06
C GLU A 123 -4.21 18.78 5.07
N THR A 124 -4.56 17.56 5.45
CA THR A 124 -4.49 16.36 4.60
C THR A 124 -5.72 16.17 3.67
N ASN A 125 -6.68 17.12 3.69
CA ASN A 125 -7.90 17.15 2.88
C ASN A 125 -8.90 16.01 3.11
N TYR A 126 -8.85 15.32 4.25
CA TYR A 126 -9.90 14.34 4.63
C TYR A 126 -11.21 14.99 5.05
N ILE A 127 -11.14 16.18 5.65
CA ILE A 127 -12.31 16.99 5.97
C ILE A 127 -12.17 18.39 5.36
N ARG A 128 -13.33 19.01 5.08
CA ARG A 128 -13.35 20.36 4.49
C ARG A 128 -12.80 21.39 5.49
N LYS A 129 -11.99 22.32 5.00
CA LYS A 129 -11.56 23.48 5.80
C LYS A 129 -12.79 24.29 6.16
N SER A 130 -12.98 24.55 7.45
CA SER A 130 -14.02 25.47 7.91
C SER A 130 -13.71 26.89 7.40
N SER A 131 -14.69 27.56 6.85
CA SER A 131 -14.58 28.96 6.39
C SER A 131 -14.63 30.00 7.54
N GLY A 132 -14.34 29.57 8.76
CA GLY A 132 -14.33 30.41 9.97
C GLY A 132 -12.96 31.05 10.24
N LYS A 133 -12.96 32.08 11.10
CA LYS A 133 -11.81 32.88 11.54
C LYS A 133 -10.51 32.07 11.63
N LYS A 134 -9.40 32.63 11.11
CA LYS A 134 -8.04 32.10 11.31
C LYS A 134 -7.84 31.77 12.79
N GLU A 135 -7.98 30.52 13.18
CA GLU A 135 -7.53 30.07 14.49
C GLU A 135 -6.04 30.35 14.60
N LEU A 136 -5.67 31.05 15.64
CA LEU A 136 -4.28 31.33 15.97
C LEU A 136 -3.51 29.99 15.99
N LYS A 137 -2.46 29.92 15.19
CA LYS A 137 -1.54 28.78 15.08
C LYS A 137 -0.75 28.62 16.39
N ARG A 138 -1.39 28.25 17.49
CA ARG A 138 -0.67 27.76 18.66
C ARG A 138 -0.36 26.29 18.43
N ALA A 139 0.89 26.03 18.05
CA ALA A 139 1.41 24.68 18.12
C ALA A 139 1.39 24.24 19.60
N PHE A 140 0.64 23.18 19.89
CA PHE A 140 0.61 22.63 21.24
C PHE A 140 1.97 22.00 21.56
N ALA A 141 2.40 22.18 22.81
CA ALA A 141 3.55 21.47 23.33
C ALA A 141 3.23 19.98 23.51
N PRO A 142 4.18 19.07 23.28
CA PRO A 142 4.01 17.66 23.61
C PRO A 142 3.75 17.48 25.11
N ARG A 143 3.15 16.36 25.51
CA ARG A 143 3.05 16.03 26.94
C ARG A 143 4.46 15.87 27.50
N THR A 144 4.72 16.53 28.62
CA THR A 144 6.03 16.49 29.27
C THR A 144 5.92 15.81 30.62
N PHE A 145 6.77 14.83 30.83
CA PHE A 145 6.92 14.09 32.08
C PHE A 145 8.37 14.17 32.56
N LYS A 146 8.61 13.78 33.79
CA LYS A 146 9.96 13.62 34.35
C LYS A 146 10.13 12.23 34.90
N THR A 147 11.29 11.63 34.65
CA THR A 147 11.70 10.37 35.28
C THR A 147 12.00 10.60 36.78
N SER A 148 12.14 9.52 37.52
CA SER A 148 12.62 9.58 38.93
C SER A 148 14.02 10.18 39.06
N SER A 149 14.84 10.08 38.01
CA SER A 149 16.20 10.70 37.91
C SER A 149 16.16 12.15 37.42
N GLY A 150 14.98 12.73 37.16
CA GLY A 150 14.81 14.13 36.74
C GLY A 150 14.93 14.39 35.26
N LEU A 151 15.17 13.36 34.41
CA LEU A 151 15.23 13.52 32.98
C LEU A 151 13.86 13.84 32.37
N GLU A 152 13.84 14.68 31.34
CA GLU A 152 12.61 15.10 30.67
C GLU A 152 12.17 14.04 29.64
N VAL A 153 10.88 13.70 29.66
CA VAL A 153 10.23 12.80 28.72
C VAL A 153 9.17 13.56 27.94
N LEU A 154 9.32 13.62 26.64
CA LEU A 154 8.35 14.26 25.73
C LEU A 154 7.54 13.18 25.02
N VAL A 155 6.20 13.34 25.02
CA VAL A 155 5.26 12.40 24.39
C VAL A 155 4.42 13.16 23.38
N GLY A 156 4.44 12.74 22.12
CA GLY A 156 3.62 13.32 21.07
C GLY A 156 2.15 12.97 21.21
N ARG A 157 1.27 13.88 20.82
CA ARG A 157 -0.19 13.76 20.93
C ARG A 157 -0.88 13.54 19.59
N SER A 158 -0.15 13.75 18.49
CA SER A 158 -0.64 13.60 17.13
C SER A 158 0.49 13.16 16.20
N ASN A 159 0.15 12.64 15.02
CA ASN A 159 1.14 12.25 14.01
C ASN A 159 2.08 13.41 13.65
N VAL A 160 1.55 14.64 13.57
CA VAL A 160 2.34 15.85 13.31
C VAL A 160 3.33 16.12 14.45
N GLN A 161 2.90 15.99 15.69
CA GLN A 161 3.79 16.16 16.85
C GLN A 161 4.81 15.03 16.93
N ASN A 162 4.42 13.79 16.70
CA ASN A 162 5.30 12.63 16.66
C ASN A 162 6.45 12.87 15.67
N ASP A 163 6.13 13.32 14.45
CA ASP A 163 7.11 13.64 13.41
C ASP A 163 8.02 14.81 13.82
N GLN A 164 7.45 15.87 14.40
CA GLN A 164 8.23 17.01 14.87
C GLN A 164 9.16 16.67 16.03
N LEU A 165 8.72 15.84 16.98
CA LEU A 165 9.54 15.38 18.09
C LEU A 165 10.75 14.58 17.59
N THR A 166 10.49 13.63 16.68
CA THR A 166 11.56 12.80 16.11
C THR A 166 12.57 13.64 15.34
N LYS A 167 12.10 14.63 14.55
CA LYS A 167 12.99 15.52 13.78
C LYS A 167 13.81 16.48 14.64
N LYS A 168 13.31 16.84 15.83
CA LYS A 168 13.96 17.79 16.76
C LYS A 168 14.79 17.11 17.84
N ALA A 169 14.70 15.80 17.97
CA ALA A 169 15.48 15.04 18.94
C ALA A 169 16.99 15.18 18.70
N ASP A 170 17.77 15.32 19.78
CA ASP A 170 19.23 15.30 19.72
C ASP A 170 19.71 13.86 19.47
N LYS A 171 20.94 13.70 18.96
CA LYS A 171 21.56 12.38 18.73
C LYS A 171 21.78 11.59 20.02
N ARG A 172 21.77 12.25 21.17
CA ARG A 172 21.93 11.65 22.50
C ARG A 172 20.60 11.25 23.14
N ASP A 173 19.47 11.74 22.59
CA ASP A 173 18.14 11.43 23.09
C ASP A 173 17.76 10.00 22.73
N TYR A 174 17.00 9.35 23.62
CA TYR A 174 16.41 8.03 23.33
C TYR A 174 15.00 8.20 22.79
N TRP A 175 14.74 7.52 21.65
CA TRP A 175 13.42 7.46 21.04
C TRP A 175 12.77 6.10 21.30
N PHE A 176 11.50 6.13 21.70
CA PHE A 176 10.70 4.93 21.96
C PHE A 176 9.39 5.02 21.15
N HIS A 177 9.00 3.88 20.64
CA HIS A 177 7.71 3.68 19.98
C HIS A 177 7.28 2.22 20.13
N THR A 178 5.98 1.97 20.13
CA THR A 178 5.42 0.62 20.14
C THR A 178 5.73 -0.11 18.84
N GLN A 179 6.07 -1.40 18.92
CA GLN A 179 6.35 -2.21 17.75
C GLN A 179 5.05 -2.79 17.16
N HIS A 180 4.87 -2.66 15.84
CA HIS A 180 3.73 -3.18 15.07
C HIS A 180 2.34 -2.66 15.44
N ILE A 181 2.23 -1.65 16.30
CA ILE A 181 0.98 -0.96 16.60
C ILE A 181 1.19 0.54 16.55
N HIS A 182 0.12 1.27 16.24
CA HIS A 182 0.15 2.73 16.28
C HIS A 182 0.30 3.23 17.70
N GLY A 183 1.00 4.35 17.88
CA GLY A 183 1.21 4.93 19.21
C GLY A 183 1.97 6.25 19.17
N SER A 184 2.08 6.89 20.32
CA SER A 184 2.84 8.13 20.47
C SER A 184 4.34 7.88 20.36
N HIS A 185 5.06 8.81 19.73
CA HIS A 185 6.52 8.87 19.85
C HIS A 185 6.90 9.45 21.21
N VAL A 186 7.85 8.82 21.86
CA VAL A 186 8.36 9.24 23.16
C VAL A 186 9.84 9.56 23.02
N ILE A 187 10.25 10.75 23.47
CA ILE A 187 11.64 11.18 23.49
C ILE A 187 12.08 11.36 24.94
N LEU A 188 13.09 10.62 25.35
CA LEU A 188 13.77 10.82 26.62
C LEU A 188 15.01 11.68 26.37
N ARG A 189 15.04 12.87 26.93
CA ARG A 189 16.18 13.79 26.80
C ARG A 189 17.31 13.41 27.74
N CYS A 190 18.53 13.38 27.21
CA CYS A 190 19.77 13.06 27.93
C CYS A 190 20.80 14.18 27.82
#